data_061c2d2172b3a418c9d1ba585b2f9de6
#
_entry.id   061c2d2172b3a418c9d1ba585b2f9de6
#
_cell.length_a   1.000
_cell.length_b   1.000
_cell.length_c   1.000
_cell.angle_alpha   90.00
_cell.angle_beta   90.00
_cell.angle_gamma   90.00
#
_symmetry.space_group_name_H-M   'P 1'
#
loop_
_entity.id
_entity.type
_entity.pdbx_description
1 polymer ?
#
loop_
_entity_poly.entity_id
_entity_poly.type
_entity_poly.pdbx_seq_one_letter_code
_entity_poly.pdbx_strand_id
1 'polypeptide(L)'
;MPENFIERPRKNEKDDAIQYVKSLLTQAREDNRNEDIEKLEELVRLLHTKKYGLVWEEHAEIVEEEMKTKIPVFVEDEIKKINDNPDSEDFNFLLEGDNLHSLHLLEKTHLGKIDVIYIDPPYNTGNKDFKYNDDFVDSENTFRHSKWLSFMERRLRIAQKLLSPNGIIFISIDNKEGYQLKLLLDEIFGEEQMAADLHVETSAVAGPRRFAAVNGSVVKTAEFIFVYTNGNKAIMKRPMYDGTSGFDTHYSLFEDPESGILTPLVNEINKNETLVAQFTNAGLKVNMPSLNKLVQVNPVIKEWLYQENISKHIFRLGDAIKLTDDEISQLTPNAVTYLNGKYITLNGKGKPTVLFRYFDRLGLSDDYTPEYGERTIRGNLWKGFSADGGNLASEGGVKFKNGKKPKRLIKQLIKSCTVPSSQNVIILDFFAGSGTTGQAVMELNYEGAGNYQFILATNDEVVETTYQRMENVSSDFPMNLKYFKTDFVVKEEFPDVSLEYELLKYVTPLVELEFGIDITNPKVQIVLNDEQLESLVENNQLISNSTIFMHPDVFRDAEQNQVLLDLKIKVQEIPNYFFGTELWSK
;
A
#
# COMPACT_ATOMS: atom_id res chain seq x y z
N MET A 1 32.34 -40.39 19.23
CA MET A 1 30.95 -40.04 19.38
C MET A 1 30.81 -39.24 20.66
N PRO A 2 30.45 -37.99 20.65
CA PRO A 2 30.23 -37.28 21.90
C PRO A 2 28.91 -37.73 22.49
N GLU A 3 29.00 -38.11 23.73
CA GLU A 3 27.93 -38.62 24.58
C GLU A 3 26.88 -37.53 24.82
N ASN A 4 25.63 -37.92 24.66
CA ASN A 4 24.42 -37.43 25.28
C ASN A 4 24.45 -35.99 25.83
N PHE A 5 24.07 -35.06 25.02
CA PHE A 5 23.57 -33.76 25.46
C PHE A 5 22.26 -34.00 26.22
N ILE A 6 22.36 -34.17 27.52
CA ILE A 6 21.20 -34.11 28.40
C ILE A 6 20.82 -32.63 28.44
N GLU A 7 19.85 -32.26 27.66
CA GLU A 7 19.19 -30.95 27.73
C GLU A 7 18.56 -30.81 29.12
N ARG A 8 19.32 -30.25 30.06
CA ARG A 8 18.73 -29.85 31.34
C ARG A 8 17.75 -28.72 31.02
N PRO A 9 16.45 -28.86 31.33
CA PRO A 9 15.54 -27.74 31.24
C PRO A 9 16.10 -26.61 32.10
N ARG A 10 16.45 -25.48 31.50
CA ARG A 10 16.80 -24.27 32.25
C ARG A 10 15.62 -23.98 33.17
N LYS A 11 15.89 -23.75 34.46
CA LYS A 11 14.89 -23.31 35.41
C LYS A 11 14.23 -22.07 34.81
N ASN A 12 12.95 -22.15 34.54
CA ASN A 12 12.23 -21.07 33.89
C ASN A 12 11.78 -20.10 34.99
N GLU A 13 12.53 -19.04 35.19
CA GLU A 13 12.22 -18.00 36.18
C GLU A 13 10.80 -17.44 36.00
N LYS A 14 10.28 -17.48 34.80
CA LYS A 14 8.91 -17.11 34.45
C LYS A 14 7.88 -18.07 35.11
N ASP A 15 8.14 -19.37 35.15
CA ASP A 15 7.24 -20.34 35.79
C ASP A 15 7.20 -20.14 37.31
N ASP A 16 8.33 -19.81 37.92
CA ASP A 16 8.40 -19.46 39.32
C ASP A 16 7.60 -18.17 39.61
N ALA A 17 7.72 -17.15 38.76
CA ALA A 17 6.95 -15.90 38.84
C ALA A 17 5.43 -16.13 38.67
N ILE A 18 5.02 -16.96 37.71
CA ILE A 18 3.63 -17.36 37.51
C ILE A 18 3.05 -18.05 38.74
N GLN A 19 3.81 -19.01 39.32
CA GLN A 19 3.37 -19.71 40.55
C GLN A 19 3.22 -18.75 41.71
N TYR A 20 4.16 -17.80 41.85
CA TYR A 20 4.08 -16.78 42.90
C TYR A 20 2.84 -15.87 42.74
N VAL A 21 2.59 -15.35 41.56
CA VAL A 21 1.40 -14.49 41.29
C VAL A 21 0.10 -15.29 41.49
N LYS A 22 0.06 -16.57 41.10
CA LYS A 22 -1.09 -17.45 41.37
C LYS A 22 -1.33 -17.66 42.87
N SER A 23 -0.26 -17.77 43.68
CA SER A 23 -0.41 -17.87 45.14
C SER A 23 -0.99 -16.59 45.74
N LEU A 24 -0.54 -15.41 45.27
CA LEU A 24 -1.11 -14.13 45.67
C LEU A 24 -2.57 -13.98 45.25
N LEU A 25 -2.94 -14.45 44.04
CA LEU A 25 -4.31 -14.46 43.56
C LEU A 25 -5.23 -15.34 44.45
N THR A 26 -4.75 -16.49 44.85
CA THR A 26 -5.48 -17.37 45.79
C THR A 26 -5.71 -16.66 47.11
N GLN A 27 -4.68 -16.04 47.67
CA GLN A 27 -4.77 -15.30 48.91
C GLN A 27 -5.71 -14.08 48.81
N ALA A 28 -5.65 -13.32 47.69
CA ALA A 28 -6.55 -12.20 47.43
C ALA A 28 -8.03 -12.62 47.34
N ARG A 29 -8.31 -13.81 46.80
CA ARG A 29 -9.66 -14.40 46.74
C ARG A 29 -10.16 -14.81 48.15
N GLU A 30 -9.28 -15.44 48.97
CA GLU A 30 -9.60 -15.80 50.36
C GLU A 30 -9.88 -14.55 51.21
N ASP A 31 -9.14 -13.47 50.96
CA ASP A 31 -9.27 -12.17 51.67
C ASP A 31 -10.39 -11.27 51.11
N ASN A 32 -11.09 -11.68 50.04
CA ASN A 32 -12.10 -10.90 49.26
C ASN A 32 -11.62 -9.54 48.76
N ARG A 33 -10.37 -9.39 48.34
CA ARG A 33 -9.77 -8.17 47.81
C ARG A 33 -10.02 -8.06 46.29
N ASN A 34 -11.21 -7.61 45.90
CA ASN A 34 -11.66 -7.65 44.50
C ASN A 34 -10.77 -6.83 43.56
N GLU A 35 -10.28 -5.66 43.94
CA GLU A 35 -9.37 -4.86 43.10
C GLU A 35 -8.03 -5.53 42.83
N ASP A 36 -7.50 -6.28 43.80
CA ASP A 36 -6.26 -7.04 43.64
C ASP A 36 -6.47 -8.29 42.77
N ILE A 37 -7.67 -8.91 42.83
CA ILE A 37 -8.00 -10.09 42.04
C ILE A 37 -7.90 -9.76 40.55
N GLU A 38 -8.53 -8.66 40.08
CA GLU A 38 -8.49 -8.26 38.67
C GLU A 38 -7.05 -7.98 38.19
N LYS A 39 -6.27 -7.24 39.00
CA LYS A 39 -4.87 -6.93 38.68
C LYS A 39 -3.99 -8.19 38.62
N LEU A 40 -4.18 -9.13 39.56
CA LEU A 40 -3.41 -10.38 39.61
C LEU A 40 -3.82 -11.35 38.49
N GLU A 41 -5.10 -11.40 38.09
CA GLU A 41 -5.55 -12.17 36.94
C GLU A 41 -4.94 -11.63 35.65
N GLU A 42 -4.89 -10.32 35.49
CA GLU A 42 -4.24 -9.68 34.37
C GLU A 42 -2.72 -9.97 34.34
N LEU A 43 -2.05 -9.90 35.48
CA LEU A 43 -0.63 -10.28 35.60
C LEU A 43 -0.40 -11.76 35.21
N VAL A 44 -1.27 -12.67 35.66
CA VAL A 44 -1.20 -14.07 35.25
C VAL A 44 -1.39 -14.20 33.74
N ARG A 45 -2.35 -13.48 33.16
CA ARG A 45 -2.59 -13.45 31.72
C ARG A 45 -1.35 -12.97 30.95
N LEU A 46 -0.77 -11.84 31.36
CA LEU A 46 0.44 -11.27 30.75
C LEU A 46 1.65 -12.23 30.88
N LEU A 47 1.82 -12.88 32.03
CA LEU A 47 2.89 -13.87 32.22
C LEU A 47 2.67 -15.16 31.42
N HIS A 48 1.43 -15.58 31.18
CA HIS A 48 1.12 -16.74 30.33
C HIS A 48 1.23 -16.47 28.85
N THR A 49 1.27 -15.21 28.42
CA THR A 49 1.47 -14.89 27.01
C THR A 49 2.82 -15.45 26.58
N LYS A 50 2.82 -16.53 25.81
CA LYS A 50 4.03 -17.04 25.17
C LYS A 50 4.42 -16.02 24.12
N LYS A 51 5.31 -15.09 24.46
CA LYS A 51 5.95 -14.23 23.47
C LYS A 51 6.96 -15.08 22.72
N TYR A 52 6.52 -15.65 21.61
CA TYR A 52 7.42 -16.10 20.56
C TYR A 52 7.61 -14.89 19.67
N GLY A 53 8.77 -14.25 19.71
CA GLY A 53 8.99 -13.03 18.93
C GLY A 53 10.00 -12.10 19.56
N LEU A 54 10.03 -10.88 19.05
CA LEU A 54 10.93 -9.84 19.48
C LEU A 54 10.49 -9.23 20.82
N VAL A 55 11.42 -9.14 21.76
CA VAL A 55 11.20 -8.43 23.04
C VAL A 55 12.19 -7.28 23.11
N TRP A 56 11.70 -6.08 23.38
CA TRP A 56 12.52 -4.86 23.51
C TRP A 56 12.06 -4.02 24.70
N GLU A 57 12.91 -3.12 25.12
CA GLU A 57 12.59 -2.12 26.15
C GLU A 57 11.71 -1.04 25.54
N GLU A 58 10.54 -0.81 26.13
CA GLU A 58 9.65 0.26 25.69
C GLU A 58 10.20 1.62 26.09
N HIS A 59 10.15 2.56 25.16
CA HIS A 59 10.52 3.95 25.37
C HIS A 59 9.30 4.84 25.10
N ALA A 60 8.97 5.73 26.03
CA ALA A 60 7.91 6.70 25.84
C ALA A 60 8.33 7.82 24.89
N GLU A 61 7.43 8.25 24.01
CA GLU A 61 7.63 9.42 23.16
C GLU A 61 7.03 10.67 23.83
N ILE A 62 7.67 11.84 23.64
CA ILE A 62 7.15 13.14 24.14
C ILE A 62 5.73 13.39 23.60
N VAL A 63 5.49 13.01 22.35
CA VAL A 63 4.18 13.10 21.70
C VAL A 63 3.06 12.40 22.50
N GLU A 64 3.35 11.22 23.08
CA GLU A 64 2.38 10.48 23.91
C GLU A 64 2.15 11.19 25.26
N GLU A 65 3.22 11.70 25.86
CA GLU A 65 3.11 12.46 27.12
C GLU A 65 2.30 13.75 26.93
N GLU A 66 2.47 14.43 25.78
CA GLU A 66 1.68 15.61 25.43
C GLU A 66 0.18 15.28 25.31
N MET A 67 -0.18 14.16 24.68
CA MET A 67 -1.58 13.75 24.52
C MET A 67 -2.29 13.43 25.85
N LYS A 68 -1.57 13.23 26.95
CA LYS A 68 -2.18 13.08 28.27
C LYS A 68 -2.85 14.38 28.73
N THR A 69 -2.28 15.52 28.40
CA THR A 69 -2.72 16.85 28.84
C THR A 69 -3.34 17.70 27.74
N LYS A 70 -3.08 17.35 26.48
CA LYS A 70 -3.54 18.07 25.28
C LYS A 70 -4.28 17.13 24.34
N ILE A 71 -5.24 17.64 23.59
CA ILE A 71 -5.96 16.92 22.55
C ILE A 71 -5.49 17.47 21.20
N PRO A 72 -4.93 16.65 20.30
CA PRO A 72 -4.62 17.10 18.96
C PRO A 72 -5.91 17.40 18.19
N VAL A 73 -5.89 18.47 17.41
CA VAL A 73 -6.98 18.89 16.52
C VAL A 73 -6.39 19.33 15.18
N PHE A 74 -7.21 19.33 14.13
CA PHE A 74 -6.81 19.90 12.85
C PHE A 74 -7.36 21.31 12.66
N VAL A 75 -6.52 22.18 12.09
CA VAL A 75 -6.87 23.53 11.65
C VAL A 75 -6.52 23.65 10.18
N GLU A 76 -7.48 24.07 9.34
CA GLU A 76 -7.25 24.26 7.91
C GLU A 76 -6.38 25.49 7.65
N ASP A 77 -5.37 25.35 6.77
CA ASP A 77 -4.63 26.46 6.19
C ASP A 77 -5.20 26.78 4.81
N GLU A 78 -6.18 27.67 4.77
CA GLU A 78 -6.87 28.10 3.56
C GLU A 78 -5.93 28.68 2.47
N ILE A 79 -4.76 29.22 2.87
CA ILE A 79 -3.79 29.80 1.92
C ILE A 79 -3.10 28.70 1.13
N LYS A 80 -2.91 27.53 1.75
CA LYS A 80 -2.26 26.37 1.12
C LYS A 80 -3.24 25.41 0.45
N LYS A 81 -4.53 25.74 0.42
CA LYS A 81 -5.52 24.97 -0.33
C LYS A 81 -5.25 25.05 -1.83
N ILE A 82 -5.27 23.90 -2.51
CA ILE A 82 -5.22 23.82 -3.97
C ILE A 82 -6.62 23.46 -4.47
N ASN A 83 -7.12 24.20 -5.46
CA ASN A 83 -8.44 23.97 -6.05
C ASN A 83 -8.37 24.13 -7.59
N ASP A 84 -7.54 23.27 -8.21
CA ASP A 84 -7.26 23.32 -9.65
C ASP A 84 -8.22 22.45 -10.46
N ASN A 85 -9.08 21.67 -9.78
CA ASN A 85 -10.13 20.84 -10.39
C ASN A 85 -11.50 21.18 -9.79
N PRO A 86 -12.06 22.37 -10.05
CA PRO A 86 -13.30 22.85 -9.42
C PRO A 86 -14.55 22.05 -9.82
N ASP A 87 -14.47 21.24 -10.88
CA ASP A 87 -15.55 20.36 -11.31
C ASP A 87 -15.61 19.03 -10.52
N SER A 88 -14.58 18.74 -9.72
CA SER A 88 -14.52 17.57 -8.84
C SER A 88 -14.89 17.95 -7.40
N GLU A 89 -15.70 17.13 -6.77
CA GLU A 89 -16.00 17.24 -5.33
C GLU A 89 -14.98 16.44 -4.47
N ASP A 90 -14.05 15.71 -5.10
CA ASP A 90 -13.04 14.90 -4.40
C ASP A 90 -11.83 15.75 -4.00
N PHE A 91 -11.44 15.66 -2.74
CA PHE A 91 -10.26 16.34 -2.17
C PHE A 91 -9.22 15.32 -1.70
N ASN A 92 -7.96 15.63 -1.94
CA ASN A 92 -6.82 15.02 -1.30
C ASN A 92 -6.44 15.81 -0.05
N PHE A 93 -5.64 15.21 0.85
CA PHE A 93 -5.29 15.84 2.12
C PHE A 93 -3.79 15.80 2.39
N LEU A 94 -3.26 16.92 2.88
CA LEU A 94 -1.91 17.03 3.42
C LEU A 94 -2.01 17.47 4.89
N LEU A 95 -1.48 16.63 5.79
CA LEU A 95 -1.54 16.78 7.23
C LEU A 95 -0.14 17.15 7.76
N GLU A 96 0.00 18.35 8.32
CA GLU A 96 1.23 18.88 8.93
C GLU A 96 1.24 18.57 10.43
N GLY A 97 2.33 17.99 10.90
CA GLY A 97 2.56 17.71 12.33
C GLY A 97 3.19 16.33 12.54
N ASP A 98 3.33 15.93 13.80
CA ASP A 98 3.77 14.55 14.09
C ASP A 98 2.74 13.55 13.57
N ASN A 99 3.23 12.53 12.88
CA ASN A 99 2.34 11.54 12.27
C ASN A 99 1.56 10.69 13.28
N LEU A 100 2.02 10.58 14.54
CA LEU A 100 1.26 9.89 15.58
C LEU A 100 -0.02 10.68 15.94
N HIS A 101 0.05 12.02 16.03
CA HIS A 101 -1.13 12.87 16.21
C HIS A 101 -2.10 12.74 15.04
N SER A 102 -1.58 12.82 13.81
CA SER A 102 -2.38 12.64 12.59
C SER A 102 -3.06 11.27 12.55
N LEU A 103 -2.35 10.21 12.92
CA LEU A 103 -2.89 8.85 12.97
C LEU A 103 -4.00 8.70 14.02
N HIS A 104 -3.88 9.34 15.20
CA HIS A 104 -4.95 9.33 16.21
C HIS A 104 -6.23 10.01 15.70
N LEU A 105 -6.11 11.12 14.97
CA LEU A 105 -7.27 11.79 14.37
C LEU A 105 -7.84 10.98 13.19
N LEU A 106 -6.98 10.36 12.38
CA LEU A 106 -7.41 9.43 11.33
C LEU A 106 -8.10 8.18 11.89
N GLU A 107 -7.73 7.70 13.08
CA GLU A 107 -8.44 6.59 13.75
C GLU A 107 -9.91 6.95 13.99
N LYS A 108 -10.26 8.24 14.15
CA LYS A 108 -11.64 8.69 14.31
C LYS A 108 -12.40 8.76 12.97
N THR A 109 -11.74 9.25 11.92
CA THR A 109 -12.37 9.51 10.62
C THR A 109 -12.29 8.32 9.65
N HIS A 110 -11.19 7.54 9.70
CA HIS A 110 -10.86 6.54 8.69
C HIS A 110 -10.69 5.11 9.22
N LEU A 111 -11.29 4.79 10.36
CA LEU A 111 -11.27 3.44 10.92
C LEU A 111 -11.83 2.43 9.89
N GLY A 112 -10.99 1.48 9.45
CA GLY A 112 -11.36 0.45 8.48
C GLY A 112 -11.67 0.95 7.07
N LYS A 113 -11.21 2.14 6.65
CA LYS A 113 -11.52 2.75 5.35
C LYS A 113 -10.34 2.85 4.39
N ILE A 114 -9.10 2.74 4.87
CA ILE A 114 -7.90 2.90 4.04
C ILE A 114 -7.63 1.62 3.24
N ASP A 115 -7.57 1.74 1.93
CA ASP A 115 -7.36 0.59 1.04
C ASP A 115 -5.89 0.25 0.86
N VAL A 116 -5.03 1.27 0.77
CA VAL A 116 -3.59 1.10 0.57
C VAL A 116 -2.84 2.02 1.51
N ILE A 117 -1.91 1.47 2.27
CA ILE A 117 -0.91 2.24 3.00
C ILE A 117 0.44 1.98 2.35
N TYR A 118 1.17 3.05 2.01
CA TYR A 118 2.57 2.98 1.64
C TYR A 118 3.37 3.86 2.60
N ILE A 119 4.43 3.33 3.18
CA ILE A 119 5.33 4.11 4.05
C ILE A 119 6.80 3.81 3.78
N ASP A 120 7.60 4.86 3.96
CA ASP A 120 9.07 4.83 3.91
C ASP A 120 9.61 5.42 5.21
N PRO A 121 9.58 4.66 6.34
CA PRO A 121 9.98 5.17 7.65
C PRO A 121 11.50 5.42 7.70
N PRO A 122 12.00 6.18 8.70
CA PRO A 122 13.44 6.32 8.90
C PRO A 122 14.11 4.96 9.14
N TYR A 123 15.28 4.72 8.50
CA TYR A 123 15.95 3.41 8.51
C TYR A 123 16.85 3.18 9.70
N ASN A 124 16.98 4.17 10.60
CA ASN A 124 17.82 4.11 11.79
C ASN A 124 19.28 3.75 11.47
N THR A 125 19.83 4.36 10.42
CA THR A 125 21.19 4.06 9.96
C THR A 125 22.28 4.64 10.88
N GLY A 126 21.90 5.54 11.79
CA GLY A 126 22.81 6.30 12.65
C GLY A 126 23.42 7.53 11.96
N ASN A 127 23.01 7.86 10.74
CA ASN A 127 23.50 9.00 9.95
C ASN A 127 22.54 10.21 10.01
N LYS A 128 21.96 10.49 11.18
CA LYS A 128 20.98 11.57 11.39
C LYS A 128 19.73 11.41 10.51
N ASP A 129 19.29 10.19 10.33
CA ASP A 129 18.08 9.82 9.59
C ASP A 129 16.90 9.45 10.49
N PHE A 130 17.14 9.33 11.81
CA PHE A 130 16.11 9.04 12.79
C PHE A 130 16.25 9.94 14.01
N LYS A 131 15.17 10.64 14.36
CA LYS A 131 15.00 11.39 15.61
C LYS A 131 14.06 10.65 16.54
N TYR A 132 14.36 10.72 17.81
CA TYR A 132 13.52 10.24 18.89
C TYR A 132 13.49 11.31 19.99
N ASN A 133 12.31 11.85 20.28
CA ASN A 133 12.16 12.98 21.20
C ASN A 133 13.07 14.17 20.82
N ASP A 134 13.03 14.59 19.54
CA ASP A 134 13.81 15.68 18.93
C ASP A 134 15.32 15.46 18.83
N ASP A 135 15.85 14.42 19.45
CA ASP A 135 17.26 14.09 19.39
C ASP A 135 17.58 13.04 18.31
N PHE A 136 18.63 13.28 17.53
CA PHE A 136 19.10 12.26 16.58
C PHE A 136 19.64 11.03 17.32
N VAL A 137 19.17 9.86 16.90
CA VAL A 137 19.67 8.58 17.39
C VAL A 137 20.88 8.18 16.55
N ASP A 138 22.07 8.17 17.16
CA ASP A 138 23.30 7.81 16.48
C ASP A 138 23.61 6.30 16.54
N SER A 139 24.66 5.87 15.83
CA SER A 139 25.07 4.47 15.75
C SER A 139 25.56 3.88 17.06
N GLU A 140 26.03 4.72 18.00
CA GLU A 140 26.57 4.32 19.30
C GLU A 140 25.48 4.23 20.38
N ASN A 141 24.24 4.66 20.07
CA ASN A 141 23.14 4.58 21.02
C ASN A 141 22.73 3.12 21.27
N THR A 142 22.94 2.65 22.48
CA THR A 142 22.69 1.25 22.88
C THR A 142 21.22 0.85 22.69
N PHE A 143 20.30 1.80 22.84
CA PHE A 143 18.85 1.59 22.74
C PHE A 143 18.27 1.98 21.38
N ARG A 144 19.09 2.19 20.36
CA ARG A 144 18.61 2.67 19.06
C ARG A 144 17.53 1.79 18.44
N HIS A 145 17.70 0.47 18.51
CA HIS A 145 16.72 -0.48 17.99
C HIS A 145 15.43 -0.50 18.82
N SER A 146 15.54 -0.46 20.16
CA SER A 146 14.38 -0.43 21.05
C SER A 146 13.55 0.84 20.88
N LYS A 147 14.21 2.01 20.76
CA LYS A 147 13.57 3.28 20.47
C LYS A 147 12.84 3.26 19.13
N TRP A 148 13.50 2.73 18.10
CA TRP A 148 12.91 2.63 16.76
C TRP A 148 11.71 1.69 16.74
N LEU A 149 11.79 0.56 17.43
CA LEU A 149 10.68 -0.38 17.54
C LEU A 149 9.49 0.23 18.28
N SER A 150 9.73 0.92 19.40
CA SER A 150 8.68 1.63 20.14
C SER A 150 8.00 2.70 19.28
N PHE A 151 8.79 3.48 18.53
CA PHE A 151 8.30 4.47 17.58
C PHE A 151 7.42 3.85 16.48
N MET A 152 7.85 2.75 15.88
CA MET A 152 7.13 2.09 14.79
C MET A 152 5.89 1.33 15.29
N GLU A 153 5.98 0.67 16.44
CA GLU A 153 4.87 -0.13 16.98
C GLU A 153 3.60 0.71 17.13
N ARG A 154 3.69 1.87 17.76
CA ARG A 154 2.53 2.76 18.01
C ARG A 154 1.83 3.12 16.72
N ARG A 155 2.60 3.54 15.74
CA ARG A 155 2.11 3.96 14.42
C ARG A 155 1.50 2.80 13.64
N LEU A 156 2.15 1.64 13.65
CA LEU A 156 1.69 0.46 12.93
C LEU A 156 0.42 -0.16 13.54
N ARG A 157 0.25 -0.11 14.88
CA ARG A 157 -0.99 -0.56 15.53
C ARG A 157 -2.19 0.28 15.14
N ILE A 158 -2.02 1.59 14.97
CA ILE A 158 -3.09 2.46 14.46
C ILE A 158 -3.29 2.18 12.96
N ALA A 159 -2.22 2.11 12.18
CA ALA A 159 -2.28 1.83 10.76
C ALA A 159 -3.06 0.54 10.43
N GLN A 160 -2.87 -0.52 11.25
CA GLN A 160 -3.63 -1.76 11.11
C GLN A 160 -5.15 -1.52 11.25
N LYS A 161 -5.57 -0.70 12.21
CA LYS A 161 -6.99 -0.40 12.42
C LYS A 161 -7.58 0.47 11.31
N LEU A 162 -6.76 1.31 10.67
CA LEU A 162 -7.19 2.14 9.55
C LEU A 162 -7.44 1.34 8.28
N LEU A 163 -6.74 0.20 8.09
CA LEU A 163 -6.89 -0.63 6.90
C LEU A 163 -8.30 -1.19 6.76
N SER A 164 -8.84 -1.05 5.56
CA SER A 164 -10.10 -1.72 5.17
C SER A 164 -9.95 -3.25 5.27
N PRO A 165 -11.07 -4.02 5.30
CA PRO A 165 -11.01 -5.49 5.43
C PRO A 165 -10.16 -6.21 4.36
N ASN A 166 -9.94 -5.57 3.20
CA ASN A 166 -9.07 -6.05 2.13
C ASN A 166 -7.90 -5.09 1.87
N GLY A 167 -7.63 -4.22 2.83
CA GLY A 167 -6.56 -3.24 2.74
C GLY A 167 -5.17 -3.88 2.79
N ILE A 168 -4.21 -3.15 2.26
CA ILE A 168 -2.83 -3.60 2.12
C ILE A 168 -1.86 -2.51 2.59
N ILE A 169 -0.79 -2.92 3.26
CA ILE A 169 0.30 -2.03 3.64
C ILE A 169 1.61 -2.47 3.01
N PHE A 170 2.32 -1.52 2.41
CA PHE A 170 3.67 -1.64 1.88
C PHE A 170 4.63 -0.82 2.75
N ILE A 171 5.68 -1.44 3.25
CA ILE A 171 6.64 -0.78 4.13
C ILE A 171 8.04 -0.97 3.57
N SER A 172 8.63 0.12 3.08
CA SER A 172 10.01 0.15 2.63
C SER A 172 10.95 0.14 3.83
N ILE A 173 11.99 -0.68 3.79
CA ILE A 173 13.01 -0.74 4.85
C ILE A 173 14.32 -1.31 4.31
N ASP A 174 15.42 -1.01 4.96
CA ASP A 174 16.68 -1.65 4.67
C ASP A 174 17.02 -2.80 5.63
N ASN A 175 18.20 -3.38 5.46
CA ASN A 175 18.65 -4.48 6.28
C ASN A 175 19.05 -4.09 7.72
N LYS A 176 19.03 -2.79 8.08
CA LYS A 176 19.37 -2.33 9.44
C LYS A 176 18.28 -2.68 10.44
N GLU A 177 17.03 -2.36 10.06
CA GLU A 177 15.86 -2.65 10.90
C GLU A 177 14.89 -3.66 10.26
N GLY A 178 15.17 -4.14 9.04
CA GLY A 178 14.25 -5.00 8.30
C GLY A 178 13.85 -6.28 9.04
N TYR A 179 14.78 -6.92 9.73
CA TYR A 179 14.48 -8.15 10.46
C TYR A 179 13.66 -7.90 11.71
N GLN A 180 13.95 -6.81 12.43
CA GLN A 180 13.19 -6.38 13.60
C GLN A 180 11.78 -5.96 13.20
N LEU A 181 11.67 -5.18 12.11
CA LEU A 181 10.39 -4.77 11.55
C LEU A 181 9.53 -5.98 11.14
N LYS A 182 10.13 -6.98 10.49
CA LYS A 182 9.41 -8.20 10.10
C LYS A 182 8.74 -8.88 11.30
N LEU A 183 9.48 -9.04 12.40
CA LEU A 183 8.95 -9.65 13.62
C LEU A 183 7.87 -8.80 14.28
N LEU A 184 8.02 -7.47 14.26
CA LEU A 184 7.01 -6.54 14.75
C LEU A 184 5.73 -6.61 13.92
N LEU A 185 5.85 -6.69 12.59
CA LEU A 185 4.72 -6.82 11.68
C LEU A 185 3.98 -8.15 11.86
N ASP A 186 4.69 -9.24 12.09
CA ASP A 186 4.09 -10.54 12.41
C ASP A 186 3.28 -10.48 13.72
N GLU A 187 3.76 -9.72 14.71
CA GLU A 187 3.03 -9.55 15.98
C GLU A 187 1.77 -8.70 15.79
N ILE A 188 1.84 -7.64 14.98
CA ILE A 188 0.72 -6.70 14.80
C ILE A 188 -0.32 -7.24 13.82
N PHE A 189 0.10 -7.70 12.65
CA PHE A 189 -0.80 -8.10 11.56
C PHE A 189 -1.09 -9.61 11.56
N GLY A 190 -0.19 -10.43 12.13
CA GLY A 190 -0.18 -11.88 12.02
C GLY A 190 0.75 -12.36 10.90
N GLU A 191 1.56 -13.40 11.18
CA GLU A 191 2.48 -13.98 10.20
C GLU A 191 1.75 -14.48 8.95
N GLU A 192 0.54 -14.99 9.11
CA GLU A 192 -0.30 -15.49 8.02
C GLU A 192 -0.81 -14.37 7.10
N GLN A 193 -0.78 -13.12 7.52
CA GLN A 193 -1.16 -11.95 6.72
C GLN A 193 0.00 -11.39 5.89
N MET A 194 1.21 -11.92 6.06
CA MET A 194 2.31 -11.57 5.18
C MET A 194 2.04 -12.06 3.76
N ALA A 195 1.90 -11.12 2.86
CA ALA A 195 1.59 -11.39 1.47
C ALA A 195 2.85 -11.55 0.61
N ALA A 196 3.87 -10.72 0.85
CA ALA A 196 5.15 -10.78 0.15
C ALA A 196 6.29 -10.09 0.92
N ASP A 197 7.52 -10.48 0.59
CA ASP A 197 8.75 -9.76 0.83
C ASP A 197 9.38 -9.38 -0.51
N LEU A 198 9.23 -8.13 -0.92
CA LEU A 198 9.78 -7.67 -2.18
C LEU A 198 11.23 -7.20 -1.97
N HIS A 199 12.11 -7.66 -2.84
CA HIS A 199 13.50 -7.22 -2.92
C HIS A 199 13.63 -6.24 -4.09
N VAL A 200 13.76 -4.96 -3.78
CA VAL A 200 13.78 -3.89 -4.79
C VAL A 200 15.20 -3.43 -5.03
N GLU A 201 15.68 -3.54 -6.26
CA GLU A 201 16.99 -3.02 -6.67
C GLU A 201 16.95 -1.49 -6.78
N THR A 202 17.39 -0.79 -5.72
CA THR A 202 17.40 0.67 -5.63
C THR A 202 18.72 1.30 -6.05
N SER A 203 19.78 0.51 -6.21
CA SER A 203 21.10 1.03 -6.56
C SER A 203 21.96 0.04 -7.34
N ALA A 204 22.82 0.56 -8.20
CA ALA A 204 23.82 -0.22 -8.93
C ALA A 204 25.18 -0.23 -8.22
N VAL A 205 26.01 -1.24 -8.53
CA VAL A 205 27.42 -1.29 -8.11
C VAL A 205 28.25 -0.38 -9.02
N ALA A 206 28.27 0.92 -8.72
CA ALA A 206 29.00 1.94 -9.49
C ALA A 206 29.74 2.90 -8.58
N GLY A 207 30.66 3.69 -9.13
CA GLY A 207 31.42 4.69 -8.39
C GLY A 207 32.15 4.13 -7.14
N PRO A 208 32.05 4.79 -5.97
CA PRO A 208 32.69 4.34 -4.73
C PRO A 208 32.27 2.92 -4.30
N ARG A 209 31.02 2.51 -4.61
CA ARG A 209 30.52 1.16 -4.31
C ARG A 209 31.27 0.09 -5.09
N ARG A 210 31.67 0.37 -6.34
CA ARG A 210 32.49 -0.54 -7.14
C ARG A 210 33.85 -0.78 -6.49
N PHE A 211 34.47 0.28 -5.96
CA PHE A 211 35.76 0.16 -5.26
C PHE A 211 35.63 -0.75 -4.03
N ALA A 212 34.59 -0.59 -3.22
CA ALA A 212 34.32 -1.46 -2.08
C ALA A 212 34.11 -2.93 -2.50
N ALA A 213 33.36 -3.15 -3.59
CA ALA A 213 33.13 -4.51 -4.11
C ALA A 213 34.43 -5.17 -4.60
N VAL A 214 35.28 -4.44 -5.32
CA VAL A 214 36.60 -4.93 -5.78
C VAL A 214 37.51 -5.28 -4.60
N ASN A 215 37.39 -4.57 -3.49
CA ASN A 215 38.14 -4.85 -2.25
C ASN A 215 37.48 -5.90 -1.33
N GLY A 216 36.54 -6.69 -1.86
CA GLY A 216 35.98 -7.85 -1.17
C GLY A 216 34.73 -7.59 -0.33
N SER A 217 34.12 -6.39 -0.41
CA SER A 217 32.86 -6.11 0.28
C SER A 217 31.65 -6.53 -0.56
N VAL A 218 30.66 -7.18 0.05
CA VAL A 218 29.35 -7.37 -0.59
C VAL A 218 28.56 -6.06 -0.46
N VAL A 219 28.36 -5.40 -1.61
CA VAL A 219 27.69 -4.09 -1.66
C VAL A 219 26.18 -4.28 -1.67
N LYS A 220 25.48 -3.60 -0.78
CA LYS A 220 24.03 -3.54 -0.76
C LYS A 220 23.51 -2.84 -2.01
N THR A 221 22.65 -3.51 -2.79
CA THR A 221 22.01 -2.96 -3.99
C THR A 221 20.48 -2.99 -3.92
N ALA A 222 19.91 -3.71 -2.95
CA ALA A 222 18.48 -3.87 -2.79
C ALA A 222 18.01 -3.45 -1.39
N GLU A 223 16.75 -3.08 -1.31
CA GLU A 223 16.00 -2.82 -0.09
C GLU A 223 14.79 -3.74 -0.03
N PHE A 224 14.19 -3.89 1.15
CA PHE A 224 12.97 -4.68 1.33
C PHE A 224 11.74 -3.79 1.21
N ILE A 225 10.65 -4.38 0.69
CA ILE A 225 9.30 -3.89 0.94
C ILE A 225 8.51 -5.05 1.52
N PHE A 226 8.18 -4.97 2.80
CA PHE A 226 7.28 -5.93 3.42
C PHE A 226 5.84 -5.57 3.08
N VAL A 227 5.07 -6.60 2.75
CA VAL A 227 3.69 -6.45 2.29
C VAL A 227 2.79 -7.29 3.18
N TYR A 228 1.87 -6.62 3.89
CA TYR A 228 0.88 -7.26 4.75
C TYR A 228 -0.52 -6.87 4.32
N THR A 229 -1.48 -7.75 4.57
CA THR A 229 -2.90 -7.55 4.26
C THR A 229 -3.74 -7.58 5.53
N ASN A 230 -4.91 -6.96 5.47
CA ASN A 230 -5.91 -7.05 6.54
C ASN A 230 -7.04 -7.99 6.11
N GLY A 231 -6.74 -9.27 5.87
CA GLY A 231 -7.73 -10.32 5.54
C GLY A 231 -7.39 -11.18 4.32
N ASN A 232 -7.52 -10.67 3.11
CA ASN A 232 -7.31 -11.47 1.89
C ASN A 232 -5.86 -11.43 1.41
N LYS A 233 -5.23 -12.62 1.24
CA LYS A 233 -3.84 -12.73 0.75
C LYS A 233 -3.67 -12.50 -0.76
N ALA A 234 -4.75 -12.47 -1.55
CA ALA A 234 -4.68 -12.28 -3.00
C ALA A 234 -4.48 -10.79 -3.36
N ILE A 235 -3.27 -10.28 -3.13
CA ILE A 235 -2.93 -8.87 -3.28
C ILE A 235 -2.65 -8.43 -4.71
N MET A 236 -2.08 -9.31 -5.55
CA MET A 236 -1.73 -8.98 -6.92
C MET A 236 -2.96 -9.11 -7.82
N LYS A 237 -3.76 -8.07 -7.86
CA LYS A 237 -4.92 -7.97 -8.77
C LYS A 237 -4.48 -7.72 -10.21
N ARG A 238 -3.30 -7.10 -10.39
CA ARG A 238 -2.65 -6.89 -11.69
C ARG A 238 -1.19 -7.32 -11.59
N PRO A 239 -0.78 -8.43 -12.21
CA PRO A 239 0.62 -8.83 -12.22
C PRO A 239 1.46 -7.77 -12.95
N MET A 240 2.66 -7.51 -12.43
CA MET A 240 3.69 -6.74 -13.11
C MET A 240 4.50 -7.67 -14.02
N TYR A 241 5.03 -7.14 -15.09
CA TYR A 241 5.72 -7.93 -16.10
C TYR A 241 7.12 -7.39 -16.38
N ASP A 242 8.08 -8.31 -16.41
CA ASP A 242 9.44 -8.04 -16.90
C ASP A 242 9.55 -8.47 -18.36
N GLY A 243 10.17 -7.66 -19.19
CA GLY A 243 10.51 -8.01 -20.57
C GLY A 243 11.54 -9.13 -20.62
N THR A 244 11.42 -10.02 -21.61
CA THR A 244 12.39 -11.06 -21.85
C THR A 244 13.17 -10.79 -23.15
N SER A 245 14.46 -11.14 -23.17
CA SER A 245 15.33 -10.87 -24.33
C SER A 245 15.32 -11.96 -25.40
N GLY A 246 14.61 -13.06 -25.15
CA GLY A 246 14.64 -14.22 -26.04
C GLY A 246 13.25 -14.72 -26.39
N PHE A 247 13.21 -15.85 -27.08
CA PHE A 247 12.00 -16.60 -27.41
C PHE A 247 11.99 -17.91 -26.62
N ASP A 248 10.89 -18.17 -25.91
CA ASP A 248 10.73 -19.45 -25.19
C ASP A 248 10.51 -20.58 -26.20
N THR A 249 11.54 -21.42 -26.40
CA THR A 249 11.56 -22.52 -27.40
C THR A 249 10.51 -23.61 -27.14
N HIS A 250 9.83 -23.63 -26.01
CA HIS A 250 8.70 -24.52 -25.76
C HIS A 250 7.49 -24.16 -26.62
N TYR A 251 7.35 -22.90 -27.06
CA TYR A 251 6.35 -22.48 -28.04
C TYR A 251 6.70 -22.95 -29.44
N SER A 252 6.63 -24.24 -29.64
CA SER A 252 7.15 -24.93 -30.84
C SER A 252 6.08 -25.43 -31.82
N LEU A 253 4.81 -25.18 -31.49
CA LEU A 253 3.66 -25.60 -32.28
C LEU A 253 3.02 -24.40 -32.96
N PHE A 254 2.60 -24.60 -34.22
CA PHE A 254 1.83 -23.62 -34.98
C PHE A 254 0.51 -24.27 -35.43
N GLU A 255 -0.59 -23.57 -35.13
CA GLU A 255 -1.93 -23.93 -35.57
C GLU A 255 -2.13 -23.42 -37.01
N ASP A 256 -2.43 -24.27 -37.91
CA ASP A 256 -2.87 -23.88 -39.24
C ASP A 256 -4.25 -23.23 -39.17
N PRO A 257 -4.40 -21.95 -39.58
CA PRO A 257 -5.64 -21.19 -39.37
C PRO A 257 -6.88 -21.76 -40.10
N GLU A 258 -6.66 -22.55 -41.19
CA GLU A 258 -7.76 -23.10 -41.99
C GLU A 258 -8.23 -24.44 -41.41
N SER A 259 -7.30 -25.30 -41.01
CA SER A 259 -7.62 -26.65 -40.54
C SER A 259 -7.67 -26.78 -39.00
N GLY A 260 -7.11 -25.82 -38.25
CA GLY A 260 -6.94 -25.90 -36.80
C GLY A 260 -5.89 -26.93 -36.36
N ILE A 261 -5.18 -27.57 -37.28
CA ILE A 261 -4.22 -28.63 -36.97
C ILE A 261 -2.88 -28.05 -36.52
N LEU A 262 -2.33 -28.63 -35.45
CA LEU A 262 -1.03 -28.25 -34.89
C LEU A 262 0.11 -28.91 -35.70
N THR A 263 1.05 -28.11 -36.16
CA THR A 263 2.29 -28.51 -36.82
C THR A 263 3.50 -27.87 -36.11
N PRO A 264 4.73 -28.40 -36.31
CA PRO A 264 5.91 -27.71 -35.79
C PRO A 264 6.04 -26.29 -36.34
N LEU A 265 6.32 -25.29 -35.49
CA LEU A 265 6.49 -23.87 -35.86
C LEU A 265 7.59 -23.71 -36.93
N VAL A 266 8.64 -24.53 -36.90
CA VAL A 266 9.71 -24.53 -37.92
C VAL A 266 9.20 -24.81 -39.34
N ASN A 267 8.09 -25.54 -39.50
CA ASN A 267 7.48 -25.79 -40.79
C ASN A 267 6.89 -24.51 -41.39
N GLU A 268 6.27 -23.68 -40.54
CA GLU A 268 5.72 -22.39 -40.94
C GLU A 268 6.82 -21.41 -41.33
N ILE A 269 7.92 -21.37 -40.55
CA ILE A 269 9.09 -20.56 -40.88
C ILE A 269 9.67 -20.96 -42.24
N ASN A 270 9.76 -22.28 -42.54
CA ASN A 270 10.29 -22.79 -43.80
C ASN A 270 9.43 -22.46 -45.04
N LYS A 271 8.16 -22.16 -44.88
CA LYS A 271 7.29 -21.66 -45.95
C LYS A 271 7.58 -20.21 -46.35
N ASN A 272 8.28 -19.46 -45.53
CA ASN A 272 8.56 -18.02 -45.73
C ASN A 272 10.02 -17.82 -46.13
N GLU A 273 10.26 -17.59 -47.42
CA GLU A 273 11.61 -17.42 -47.99
C GLU A 273 12.37 -16.25 -47.34
N THR A 274 11.67 -15.15 -46.98
CA THR A 274 12.28 -14.00 -46.30
C THR A 274 12.82 -14.39 -44.93
N LEU A 275 12.07 -15.17 -44.16
CA LEU A 275 12.51 -15.65 -42.84
C LEU A 275 13.69 -16.64 -43.00
N VAL A 276 13.59 -17.62 -43.92
CA VAL A 276 14.66 -18.57 -44.18
C VAL A 276 15.95 -17.87 -44.56
N ALA A 277 15.88 -16.80 -45.39
CA ALA A 277 17.04 -15.99 -45.73
C ALA A 277 17.72 -15.36 -44.50
N GLN A 278 16.96 -14.96 -43.44
CA GLN A 278 17.55 -14.41 -42.20
C GLN A 278 18.40 -15.48 -41.48
N PHE A 279 17.92 -16.73 -41.43
CA PHE A 279 18.71 -17.83 -40.85
C PHE A 279 19.96 -18.12 -41.69
N THR A 280 19.82 -18.15 -42.99
CA THR A 280 20.93 -18.41 -43.91
C THR A 280 22.02 -17.33 -43.84
N ASN A 281 21.61 -16.05 -43.82
CA ASN A 281 22.51 -14.90 -43.70
C ASN A 281 23.28 -14.92 -42.38
N ALA A 282 22.67 -15.46 -41.32
CA ALA A 282 23.32 -15.63 -40.02
C ALA A 282 24.14 -16.93 -39.91
N GLY A 283 24.21 -17.75 -40.95
CA GLY A 283 24.89 -19.05 -40.92
C GLY A 283 24.22 -20.08 -40.01
N LEU A 284 22.91 -19.96 -39.80
CA LEU A 284 22.14 -20.81 -38.88
C LEU A 284 21.15 -21.70 -39.65
N LYS A 285 20.87 -22.88 -39.09
CA LYS A 285 19.78 -23.74 -39.58
C LYS A 285 18.45 -23.29 -38.97
N VAL A 286 17.35 -23.49 -39.70
CA VAL A 286 16.00 -23.24 -39.20
C VAL A 286 15.65 -24.30 -38.15
N ASN A 287 15.73 -23.92 -36.86
CA ASN A 287 15.36 -24.72 -35.70
C ASN A 287 15.07 -23.82 -34.52
N MET A 288 14.45 -24.35 -33.48
CA MET A 288 14.03 -23.58 -32.30
C MET A 288 15.20 -22.89 -31.56
N PRO A 289 16.35 -23.54 -31.29
CA PRO A 289 17.50 -22.85 -30.67
C PRO A 289 18.04 -21.69 -31.52
N SER A 290 18.07 -21.82 -32.86
CA SER A 290 18.48 -20.74 -33.75
C SER A 290 17.46 -19.60 -33.79
N LEU A 291 16.18 -19.93 -33.76
CA LEU A 291 15.10 -18.95 -33.63
C LEU A 291 15.29 -18.08 -32.39
N ASN A 292 15.49 -18.68 -31.20
CA ASN A 292 15.74 -17.95 -29.96
C ASN A 292 16.95 -16.99 -30.07
N LYS A 293 18.03 -17.41 -30.74
CA LYS A 293 19.20 -16.53 -30.96
C LYS A 293 18.87 -15.37 -31.90
N LEU A 294 18.14 -15.63 -32.99
CA LEU A 294 17.82 -14.59 -33.96
C LEU A 294 16.83 -13.57 -33.45
N VAL A 295 15.83 -13.96 -32.66
CA VAL A 295 14.86 -13.04 -32.07
C VAL A 295 15.54 -11.93 -31.27
N GLN A 296 16.68 -12.23 -30.65
CA GLN A 296 17.41 -11.24 -29.82
C GLN A 296 18.10 -10.15 -30.65
N VAL A 297 18.43 -10.42 -31.91
CA VAL A 297 19.29 -9.54 -32.71
C VAL A 297 18.71 -9.19 -34.10
N ASN A 298 17.68 -9.87 -34.54
CA ASN A 298 17.10 -9.68 -35.86
C ASN A 298 15.66 -9.14 -35.78
N PRO A 299 15.43 -7.86 -36.13
CA PRO A 299 14.13 -7.21 -36.04
C PRO A 299 13.07 -7.87 -36.95
N VAL A 300 13.45 -8.40 -38.14
CA VAL A 300 12.51 -9.03 -39.08
C VAL A 300 11.88 -10.28 -38.45
N ILE A 301 12.72 -11.13 -37.82
CA ILE A 301 12.24 -12.32 -37.11
C ILE A 301 11.38 -11.94 -35.92
N LYS A 302 11.81 -10.92 -35.14
CA LYS A 302 11.09 -10.42 -33.97
C LYS A 302 9.71 -9.86 -34.35
N GLU A 303 9.66 -9.01 -35.37
CA GLU A 303 8.41 -8.41 -35.87
C GLU A 303 7.44 -9.48 -36.39
N TRP A 304 7.93 -10.45 -37.14
CA TRP A 304 7.09 -11.54 -37.63
C TRP A 304 6.45 -12.34 -36.49
N LEU A 305 7.24 -12.72 -35.48
CA LEU A 305 6.72 -13.45 -34.31
C LEU A 305 5.66 -12.66 -33.52
N TYR A 306 5.77 -11.33 -33.52
CA TYR A 306 4.90 -10.47 -32.74
C TYR A 306 3.64 -10.04 -33.50
N GLN A 307 3.56 -10.31 -34.82
CA GLN A 307 2.33 -10.09 -35.58
C GLN A 307 1.17 -10.87 -34.95
N GLU A 308 0.04 -10.24 -34.82
CA GLU A 308 -1.14 -10.81 -34.14
C GLU A 308 -1.63 -12.09 -34.84
N ASN A 309 -1.66 -12.06 -36.19
CA ASN A 309 -2.03 -13.20 -37.05
C ASN A 309 -1.03 -14.37 -37.01
N ILE A 310 0.15 -14.19 -36.44
CA ILE A 310 1.16 -15.24 -36.23
C ILE A 310 1.15 -15.68 -34.76
N SER A 311 1.34 -14.76 -33.85
CA SER A 311 1.46 -15.06 -32.42
C SER A 311 0.23 -15.72 -31.81
N LYS A 312 -0.98 -15.45 -32.33
CA LYS A 312 -2.22 -16.12 -31.91
C LYS A 312 -2.27 -17.60 -32.26
N HIS A 313 -1.52 -18.02 -33.23
CA HIS A 313 -1.45 -19.41 -33.72
C HIS A 313 -0.22 -20.18 -33.22
N ILE A 314 0.63 -19.55 -32.40
CA ILE A 314 1.78 -20.23 -31.80
C ILE A 314 1.41 -20.73 -30.41
N PHE A 315 1.66 -22.02 -30.16
CA PHE A 315 1.31 -22.69 -28.92
C PHE A 315 2.47 -23.51 -28.35
N ARG A 316 2.38 -23.75 -27.03
CA ARG A 316 3.13 -24.79 -26.34
C ARG A 316 2.19 -25.75 -25.63
N LEU A 317 2.62 -27.01 -25.49
CA LEU A 317 1.92 -27.97 -24.63
C LEU A 317 2.13 -27.62 -23.16
N GLY A 318 1.06 -27.69 -22.40
CA GLY A 318 1.05 -27.63 -20.94
C GLY A 318 0.80 -29.00 -20.31
N ASP A 319 0.15 -29.00 -19.16
CA ASP A 319 -0.17 -30.23 -18.44
C ASP A 319 -1.41 -30.93 -18.98
N ALA A 320 -1.44 -32.27 -18.80
CA ALA A 320 -2.64 -33.06 -19.07
C ALA A 320 -3.75 -32.70 -18.08
N ILE A 321 -4.98 -32.62 -18.56
CA ILE A 321 -6.16 -32.33 -17.75
C ILE A 321 -7.16 -33.48 -17.79
N LYS A 322 -8.01 -33.54 -16.76
CA LYS A 322 -9.14 -34.46 -16.71
C LYS A 322 -10.36 -33.77 -17.31
N LEU A 323 -10.99 -34.42 -18.25
CA LEU A 323 -12.24 -34.01 -18.90
C LEU A 323 -13.22 -35.17 -18.82
N THR A 324 -14.50 -34.88 -18.97
CA THR A 324 -15.57 -35.88 -19.12
C THR A 324 -15.50 -36.52 -20.51
N ASP A 325 -16.13 -37.68 -20.68
CA ASP A 325 -16.16 -38.37 -21.97
C ASP A 325 -16.84 -37.52 -23.06
N ASP A 326 -17.89 -36.78 -22.70
CA ASP A 326 -18.57 -35.84 -23.61
C ASP A 326 -17.67 -34.67 -24.04
N GLU A 327 -16.85 -34.14 -23.13
CA GLU A 327 -15.87 -33.10 -23.45
C GLU A 327 -14.73 -33.64 -24.33
N ILE A 328 -14.27 -34.86 -24.05
CA ILE A 328 -13.23 -35.52 -24.89
C ILE A 328 -13.74 -35.76 -26.30
N SER A 329 -15.02 -36.12 -26.47
CA SER A 329 -15.62 -36.35 -27.78
C SER A 329 -15.63 -35.11 -28.69
N GLN A 330 -15.52 -33.92 -28.13
CA GLN A 330 -15.45 -32.63 -28.84
C GLN A 330 -14.03 -32.30 -29.33
N LEU A 331 -13.02 -33.06 -28.88
CA LEU A 331 -11.63 -32.78 -29.19
C LEU A 331 -11.20 -33.56 -30.44
N THR A 332 -10.51 -32.87 -31.34
CA THR A 332 -9.85 -33.48 -32.49
C THR A 332 -8.36 -33.74 -32.20
N PRO A 333 -7.79 -34.92 -32.52
CA PRO A 333 -6.37 -35.18 -32.32
C PRO A 333 -5.49 -34.15 -33.01
N ASN A 334 -4.50 -33.64 -32.29
CA ASN A 334 -3.53 -32.63 -32.76
C ASN A 334 -4.16 -31.34 -33.33
N ALA A 335 -5.40 -31.04 -32.99
CA ALA A 335 -6.06 -29.78 -33.33
C ALA A 335 -6.31 -28.94 -32.10
N VAL A 336 -6.40 -27.62 -32.28
CA VAL A 336 -6.71 -26.68 -31.21
C VAL A 336 -8.23 -26.64 -31.02
N THR A 337 -8.68 -26.88 -29.79
CA THR A 337 -10.08 -26.72 -29.42
C THR A 337 -10.16 -25.76 -28.24
N TYR A 338 -11.04 -24.77 -28.30
CA TYR A 338 -11.31 -23.86 -27.17
C TYR A 338 -12.52 -24.36 -26.38
N LEU A 339 -12.26 -24.82 -25.16
CA LEU A 339 -13.27 -25.42 -24.29
C LEU A 339 -13.07 -24.96 -22.83
N ASN A 340 -14.15 -24.59 -22.16
CA ASN A 340 -14.12 -24.16 -20.76
C ASN A 340 -13.07 -23.06 -20.46
N GLY A 341 -12.93 -22.08 -21.36
CA GLY A 341 -11.98 -20.98 -21.19
C GLY A 341 -10.51 -21.35 -21.44
N LYS A 342 -10.21 -22.52 -22.00
CA LYS A 342 -8.85 -23.02 -22.25
C LYS A 342 -8.70 -23.52 -23.68
N TYR A 343 -7.51 -23.34 -24.22
CA TYR A 343 -7.11 -24.05 -25.44
C TYR A 343 -6.64 -25.45 -25.07
N ILE A 344 -7.17 -26.48 -25.74
CA ILE A 344 -6.94 -27.88 -25.42
C ILE A 344 -6.68 -28.64 -26.74
N THR A 345 -5.86 -29.66 -26.65
CA THR A 345 -5.66 -30.63 -27.75
C THR A 345 -5.60 -32.05 -27.20
N LEU A 346 -5.88 -33.04 -28.03
CA LEU A 346 -5.46 -34.43 -27.77
C LEU A 346 -4.02 -34.56 -28.22
N ASN A 347 -3.10 -34.80 -27.29
CA ASN A 347 -1.70 -34.99 -27.61
C ASN A 347 -1.45 -36.33 -28.36
N GLY A 348 -0.22 -36.58 -28.86
CA GLY A 348 0.10 -37.79 -29.60
C GLY A 348 -0.14 -39.13 -28.87
N LYS A 349 -0.50 -39.08 -27.55
CA LYS A 349 -0.91 -40.25 -26.77
C LYS A 349 -2.43 -40.28 -26.50
N GLY A 350 -3.19 -39.44 -27.19
CA GLY A 350 -4.65 -39.35 -27.03
C GLY A 350 -5.09 -38.73 -25.67
N LYS A 351 -4.22 -38.04 -24.93
CA LYS A 351 -4.57 -37.42 -23.67
C LYS A 351 -4.93 -35.93 -23.85
N PRO A 352 -6.04 -35.47 -23.26
CA PRO A 352 -6.37 -34.05 -23.24
C PRO A 352 -5.26 -33.26 -22.54
N THR A 353 -4.74 -32.25 -23.23
CA THR A 353 -3.60 -31.47 -22.79
C THR A 353 -3.89 -30.00 -23.05
N VAL A 354 -3.63 -29.14 -22.05
CA VAL A 354 -3.79 -27.68 -22.18
C VAL A 354 -2.74 -27.15 -23.15
N LEU A 355 -3.14 -26.17 -23.93
CA LEU A 355 -2.26 -25.39 -24.79
C LEU A 355 -2.14 -23.96 -24.21
N PHE A 356 -0.92 -23.46 -24.14
CA PHE A 356 -0.66 -22.06 -23.83
C PHE A 356 -0.32 -21.32 -25.11
N ARG A 357 -1.01 -20.22 -25.34
CA ARG A 357 -0.85 -19.41 -26.55
C ARG A 357 0.27 -18.38 -26.37
N TYR A 358 1.13 -18.22 -27.36
CA TYR A 358 2.26 -17.29 -27.30
C TYR A 358 1.81 -15.83 -27.25
N PHE A 359 0.73 -15.48 -27.97
CA PHE A 359 0.14 -14.14 -27.94
C PHE A 359 -0.14 -13.63 -26.53
N ASP A 360 -0.54 -14.50 -25.61
CA ASP A 360 -0.87 -14.12 -24.23
C ASP A 360 0.37 -13.73 -23.41
N ARG A 361 1.56 -14.02 -23.92
CA ARG A 361 2.84 -13.57 -23.34
C ARG A 361 3.34 -12.25 -23.90
N LEU A 362 2.73 -11.76 -24.98
CA LEU A 362 3.11 -10.49 -25.59
C LEU A 362 2.42 -9.32 -24.90
N GLY A 363 3.13 -8.22 -24.78
CA GLY A 363 2.58 -6.99 -24.21
C GLY A 363 3.69 -6.03 -23.81
N LEU A 364 3.30 -4.88 -23.26
CA LEU A 364 4.23 -3.92 -22.68
C LEU A 364 4.79 -4.47 -21.37
N SER A 365 6.10 -4.36 -21.17
CA SER A 365 6.74 -4.63 -19.88
C SER A 365 6.58 -3.46 -18.92
N ASP A 366 6.76 -3.74 -17.61
CA ASP A 366 6.78 -2.73 -16.54
C ASP A 366 8.23 -2.33 -16.18
N ASP A 367 9.17 -2.50 -17.11
CA ASP A 367 10.56 -2.10 -16.96
C ASP A 367 10.73 -0.57 -16.97
N TYR A 368 11.94 -0.08 -16.69
CA TYR A 368 12.27 1.35 -16.73
C TYR A 368 11.95 1.98 -18.10
N THR A 369 12.29 1.27 -19.18
CA THR A 369 11.85 1.59 -20.53
C THR A 369 10.88 0.49 -20.97
N PRO A 370 9.56 0.73 -20.94
CA PRO A 370 8.59 -0.26 -21.36
C PRO A 370 8.75 -0.60 -22.85
N GLU A 371 8.88 -1.88 -23.15
CA GLU A 371 8.94 -2.38 -24.53
C GLU A 371 7.83 -3.38 -24.78
N TYR A 372 7.24 -3.34 -25.98
CA TYR A 372 6.31 -4.36 -26.43
C TYR A 372 7.08 -5.60 -26.87
N GLY A 373 6.77 -6.74 -26.28
CA GLY A 373 7.42 -7.98 -26.61
C GLY A 373 7.01 -9.13 -25.70
N GLU A 374 7.80 -10.20 -25.75
CA GLU A 374 7.62 -11.31 -24.82
C GLU A 374 7.97 -10.85 -23.39
N ARG A 375 7.09 -11.18 -22.45
CA ARG A 375 7.22 -10.78 -21.05
C ARG A 375 6.90 -11.94 -20.11
N THR A 376 7.42 -11.86 -18.92
CA THR A 376 7.17 -12.81 -17.82
C THR A 376 6.59 -12.10 -16.62
N ILE A 377 5.78 -12.81 -15.82
CA ILE A 377 5.27 -12.25 -14.58
C ILE A 377 6.44 -12.03 -13.62
N ARG A 378 6.51 -10.82 -13.06
CA ARG A 378 7.51 -10.45 -12.06
C ARG A 378 7.22 -11.16 -10.75
N GLY A 379 8.25 -11.78 -10.16
CA GLY A 379 8.21 -12.36 -8.82
C GLY A 379 8.50 -11.31 -7.75
N ASN A 380 9.06 -11.74 -6.61
CA ASN A 380 9.41 -10.86 -5.50
C ASN A 380 10.73 -10.09 -5.69
N LEU A 381 11.48 -10.35 -6.76
CA LEU A 381 12.68 -9.60 -7.10
C LEU A 381 12.35 -8.51 -8.13
N TRP A 382 12.31 -7.27 -7.67
CA TRP A 382 11.94 -6.09 -8.46
C TRP A 382 13.20 -5.35 -8.91
N LYS A 383 13.56 -5.49 -10.17
CA LYS A 383 14.80 -4.94 -10.76
C LYS A 383 14.58 -3.63 -11.50
N GLY A 384 15.71 -2.96 -11.81
CA GLY A 384 15.75 -1.81 -12.71
C GLY A 384 15.31 -0.48 -12.08
N PHE A 385 15.09 -0.40 -10.76
CA PHE A 385 14.77 0.87 -10.09
C PHE A 385 16.02 1.71 -9.80
N SER A 386 17.21 1.12 -9.90
CA SER A 386 18.49 1.85 -9.87
C SER A 386 18.61 2.85 -11.04
N ALA A 387 17.94 2.63 -12.16
CA ALA A 387 17.93 3.52 -13.31
C ALA A 387 17.19 4.83 -13.04
N ASP A 388 16.21 4.84 -12.14
CA ASP A 388 15.48 6.06 -11.73
C ASP A 388 16.40 7.05 -10.98
N GLY A 389 17.53 6.57 -10.43
CA GLY A 389 18.44 7.35 -9.57
C GLY A 389 19.01 8.62 -10.21
N GLY A 390 19.15 8.67 -11.54
CA GLY A 390 19.67 9.84 -12.27
C GLY A 390 18.76 11.07 -12.17
N ASN A 391 17.46 10.89 -12.10
CA ASN A 391 16.47 11.97 -12.05
C ASN A 391 15.80 12.12 -10.68
N LEU A 392 16.07 11.21 -9.76
CA LEU A 392 15.39 11.12 -8.48
C LEU A 392 15.51 12.42 -7.65
N ALA A 393 16.70 13.04 -7.64
CA ALA A 393 16.95 14.26 -6.86
C ALA A 393 16.07 15.45 -7.27
N SER A 394 15.66 15.54 -8.53
CA SER A 394 14.84 16.63 -9.09
C SER A 394 13.41 16.21 -9.39
N GLU A 395 13.04 14.95 -9.14
CA GLU A 395 11.70 14.44 -9.42
C GLU A 395 10.62 15.26 -8.68
N GLY A 396 9.54 15.64 -9.38
CA GLY A 396 8.48 16.50 -8.86
C GLY A 396 8.90 17.96 -8.64
N GLY A 397 10.03 18.40 -9.22
CA GLY A 397 10.49 19.79 -9.15
C GLY A 397 11.04 20.22 -7.79
N VAL A 398 11.18 19.31 -6.82
CA VAL A 398 11.64 19.61 -5.47
C VAL A 398 12.98 18.94 -5.16
N LYS A 399 13.83 19.63 -4.40
CA LYS A 399 15.12 19.09 -3.93
C LYS A 399 14.91 18.40 -2.58
N PHE A 400 15.19 17.10 -2.53
CA PHE A 400 15.16 16.33 -1.29
C PHE A 400 16.49 15.55 -1.18
N LYS A 401 17.26 15.83 -0.15
CA LYS A 401 18.68 15.41 -0.12
C LYS A 401 18.89 13.91 0.02
N ASN A 402 18.04 13.20 0.75
CA ASN A 402 18.21 11.77 1.03
C ASN A 402 16.84 11.07 1.14
N GLY A 403 16.80 9.78 0.78
CA GLY A 403 15.64 8.93 1.06
C GLY A 403 14.46 9.04 0.09
N LYS A 404 14.57 9.79 -1.01
CA LYS A 404 13.49 9.87 -2.01
C LYS A 404 13.32 8.56 -2.74
N LYS A 405 12.11 8.02 -2.76
CA LYS A 405 11.79 6.80 -3.54
C LYS A 405 11.35 7.15 -4.96
N PRO A 406 11.67 6.30 -5.94
CA PRO A 406 11.19 6.51 -7.31
C PRO A 406 9.66 6.45 -7.37
N LYS A 407 9.01 7.46 -7.96
CA LYS A 407 7.55 7.44 -8.16
C LYS A 407 7.07 6.23 -8.96
N ARG A 408 7.88 5.74 -9.92
CA ARG A 408 7.59 4.53 -10.70
C ARG A 408 7.38 3.31 -9.81
N LEU A 409 8.18 3.17 -8.75
CA LEU A 409 8.02 2.08 -7.78
C LEU A 409 6.65 2.17 -7.09
N ILE A 410 6.31 3.33 -6.54
CA ILE A 410 5.04 3.54 -5.82
C ILE A 410 3.85 3.34 -6.76
N LYS A 411 3.92 3.86 -8.00
CA LYS A 411 2.89 3.63 -9.04
C LYS A 411 2.67 2.13 -9.29
N GLN A 412 3.75 1.37 -9.43
CA GLN A 412 3.66 -0.08 -9.68
C GLN A 412 3.11 -0.85 -8.47
N LEU A 413 3.48 -0.46 -7.24
CA LEU A 413 2.91 -1.06 -6.03
C LEU A 413 1.40 -0.83 -5.95
N ILE A 414 0.93 0.41 -6.11
CA ILE A 414 -0.50 0.75 -6.09
C ILE A 414 -1.22 0.01 -7.23
N LYS A 415 -0.68 0.05 -8.44
CA LYS A 415 -1.24 -0.59 -9.63
C LYS A 415 -1.38 -2.11 -9.48
N SER A 416 -0.43 -2.74 -8.79
CA SER A 416 -0.42 -4.20 -8.59
C SER A 416 -1.55 -4.69 -7.69
N CYS A 417 -1.99 -3.89 -6.71
CA CYS A 417 -3.00 -4.28 -5.73
C CYS A 417 -4.39 -3.69 -5.98
N THR A 418 -4.54 -2.80 -6.97
CA THR A 418 -5.82 -2.16 -7.31
C THR A 418 -6.31 -2.57 -8.69
N VAL A 419 -7.60 -2.39 -8.96
CA VAL A 419 -8.21 -2.56 -10.29
C VAL A 419 -8.90 -1.26 -10.69
N PRO A 420 -9.01 -0.94 -11.99
CA PRO A 420 -9.82 0.18 -12.43
C PRO A 420 -11.25 -0.02 -11.92
N SER A 421 -11.70 0.93 -11.12
CA SER A 421 -13.02 0.93 -10.51
C SER A 421 -13.54 2.36 -10.48
N SER A 422 -14.85 2.52 -10.47
CA SER A 422 -15.50 3.78 -10.16
C SER A 422 -15.52 4.09 -8.65
N GLN A 423 -15.15 3.11 -7.82
CA GLN A 423 -15.02 3.32 -6.38
C GLN A 423 -13.73 4.08 -6.09
N ASN A 424 -13.81 5.04 -5.18
CA ASN A 424 -12.66 5.77 -4.69
C ASN A 424 -11.78 4.83 -3.83
N VAL A 425 -10.48 4.79 -4.12
CA VAL A 425 -9.47 4.03 -3.38
C VAL A 425 -8.64 5.01 -2.58
N ILE A 426 -8.67 4.89 -1.25
CA ILE A 426 -7.96 5.80 -0.35
C ILE A 426 -6.56 5.26 -0.07
N ILE A 427 -5.56 6.10 -0.34
CA ILE A 427 -4.13 5.80 -0.18
C ILE A 427 -3.56 6.70 0.92
N LEU A 428 -3.00 6.09 1.97
CA LEU A 428 -2.37 6.80 3.08
C LEU A 428 -0.85 6.63 3.04
N ASP A 429 -0.14 7.75 3.21
CA ASP A 429 1.30 7.77 3.47
C ASP A 429 1.57 8.69 4.67
N PHE A 430 1.85 8.10 5.83
CA PHE A 430 2.12 8.86 7.05
C PHE A 430 3.63 9.07 7.33
N PHE A 431 4.46 8.76 6.32
CA PHE A 431 5.85 9.17 6.21
C PHE A 431 6.10 9.82 4.85
N ALA A 432 5.23 10.77 4.46
CA ALA A 432 5.14 11.28 3.10
C ALA A 432 6.43 11.94 2.58
N GLY A 433 7.28 12.43 3.47
CA GLY A 433 8.60 12.96 3.14
C GLY A 433 8.53 14.00 2.02
N SER A 434 9.03 13.67 0.84
CA SER A 434 8.97 14.58 -0.32
C SER A 434 7.66 14.56 -1.10
N GLY A 435 6.62 13.85 -0.67
CA GLY A 435 5.31 13.77 -1.36
C GLY A 435 5.30 12.89 -2.61
N THR A 436 6.18 11.90 -2.71
CA THR A 436 6.26 11.02 -3.90
C THR A 436 4.97 10.24 -4.11
N THR A 437 4.34 9.80 -3.04
CA THR A 437 3.08 9.06 -3.08
C THR A 437 1.95 9.89 -3.69
N GLY A 438 1.82 11.16 -3.29
CA GLY A 438 0.81 12.06 -3.87
C GLY A 438 1.00 12.22 -5.38
N GLN A 439 2.21 12.48 -5.86
CA GLN A 439 2.49 12.56 -7.29
C GLN A 439 2.16 11.24 -8.02
N ALA A 440 2.54 10.09 -7.44
CA ALA A 440 2.26 8.79 -8.03
C ALA A 440 0.75 8.56 -8.20
N VAL A 441 -0.04 8.96 -7.21
CA VAL A 441 -1.51 8.86 -7.23
C VAL A 441 -2.11 9.75 -8.33
N MET A 442 -1.69 11.01 -8.42
CA MET A 442 -2.21 11.93 -9.44
C MET A 442 -1.89 11.47 -10.86
N GLU A 443 -0.68 10.96 -11.09
CA GLU A 443 -0.32 10.37 -12.38
C GLU A 443 -1.16 9.13 -12.71
N LEU A 444 -1.46 8.28 -11.72
CA LEU A 444 -2.32 7.10 -11.92
C LEU A 444 -3.76 7.48 -12.27
N ASN A 445 -4.31 8.54 -11.64
CA ASN A 445 -5.62 9.08 -11.99
C ASN A 445 -5.64 9.59 -13.44
N TYR A 446 -4.61 10.35 -13.83
CA TYR A 446 -4.48 10.86 -15.18
C TYR A 446 -4.33 9.75 -16.24
N GLU A 447 -3.63 8.67 -15.92
CA GLU A 447 -3.50 7.48 -16.77
C GLU A 447 -4.80 6.65 -16.87
N GLY A 448 -5.85 7.02 -16.14
CA GLY A 448 -7.10 6.27 -16.07
C GLY A 448 -6.94 4.89 -15.40
N ALA A 449 -5.93 4.74 -14.54
CA ALA A 449 -5.63 3.48 -13.86
C ALA A 449 -6.63 3.15 -12.73
N GLY A 450 -7.36 4.13 -12.24
CA GLY A 450 -8.38 4.03 -11.19
C GLY A 450 -8.89 5.40 -10.79
N ASN A 451 -9.66 5.46 -9.70
CA ASN A 451 -10.03 6.67 -8.98
C ASN A 451 -9.38 6.60 -7.60
N TYR A 452 -8.35 7.39 -7.39
CA TYR A 452 -7.50 7.35 -6.20
C TYR A 452 -7.52 8.69 -5.48
N GLN A 453 -7.63 8.63 -4.15
CA GLN A 453 -7.50 9.76 -3.25
C GLN A 453 -6.29 9.51 -2.34
N PHE A 454 -5.51 10.53 -2.04
CA PHE A 454 -4.39 10.39 -1.11
C PHE A 454 -4.59 11.22 0.15
N ILE A 455 -4.05 10.68 1.25
CA ILE A 455 -3.84 11.37 2.52
C ILE A 455 -2.35 11.28 2.81
N LEU A 456 -1.66 12.42 2.89
CA LEU A 456 -0.24 12.51 3.22
C LEU A 456 -0.09 13.11 4.60
N ALA A 457 0.70 12.49 5.48
CA ALA A 457 1.08 13.09 6.75
C ALA A 457 2.59 13.20 6.86
N THR A 458 3.08 14.35 7.28
CA THR A 458 4.51 14.63 7.45
C THR A 458 4.74 15.75 8.46
N ASN A 459 5.93 15.78 9.05
CA ASN A 459 6.29 16.80 10.03
C ASN A 459 6.64 18.14 9.37
N ASP A 460 6.68 19.17 10.20
CA ASP A 460 7.00 20.56 9.85
C ASP A 460 8.37 20.77 9.23
N GLU A 461 9.34 19.86 9.48
CA GLU A 461 10.68 19.98 8.89
C GLU A 461 10.71 19.79 7.36
N VAL A 462 9.76 19.01 6.82
CA VAL A 462 9.76 18.64 5.40
C VAL A 462 8.46 18.98 4.68
N VAL A 463 7.42 19.40 5.40
CA VAL A 463 6.07 19.65 4.84
C VAL A 463 6.08 20.68 3.72
N GLU A 464 6.89 21.74 3.81
CA GLU A 464 7.01 22.74 2.74
C GLU A 464 7.53 22.12 1.43
N THR A 465 8.44 21.15 1.52
CA THR A 465 8.91 20.41 0.33
C THR A 465 7.80 19.54 -0.24
N THR A 466 7.00 18.91 0.63
CA THR A 466 5.85 18.10 0.24
C THR A 466 4.80 18.95 -0.46
N TYR A 467 4.45 20.08 0.15
CA TYR A 467 3.47 21.02 -0.40
C TYR A 467 3.92 21.59 -1.76
N GLN A 468 5.17 22.07 -1.85
CA GLN A 468 5.72 22.58 -3.11
C GLN A 468 5.69 21.53 -4.23
N ARG A 469 5.90 20.24 -3.90
CA ARG A 469 5.73 19.18 -4.89
C ARG A 469 4.28 19.04 -5.32
N MET A 470 3.32 19.16 -4.42
CA MET A 470 1.89 19.11 -4.79
C MET A 470 1.50 20.28 -5.69
N GLU A 471 1.97 21.51 -5.41
CA GLU A 471 1.78 22.66 -6.30
C GLU A 471 2.37 22.40 -7.69
N ASN A 472 3.61 21.90 -7.76
CA ASN A 472 4.25 21.60 -9.04
C ASN A 472 3.46 20.53 -9.83
N VAL A 473 2.99 19.49 -9.13
CA VAL A 473 2.25 18.36 -9.72
C VAL A 473 0.87 18.81 -10.20
N SER A 474 0.19 19.71 -9.48
CA SER A 474 -1.15 20.16 -9.85
C SER A 474 -1.16 20.94 -11.15
N SER A 475 -0.02 21.56 -11.52
CA SER A 475 0.14 22.23 -12.82
C SER A 475 0.03 21.27 -14.02
N ASP A 476 0.47 20.03 -13.87
CA ASP A 476 0.43 19.01 -14.91
C ASP A 476 -0.79 18.07 -14.76
N PHE A 477 -1.21 17.84 -13.52
CA PHE A 477 -2.30 16.93 -13.13
C PHE A 477 -3.23 17.65 -12.16
N PRO A 478 -4.23 18.42 -12.65
CA PRO A 478 -5.12 19.22 -11.81
C PRO A 478 -5.76 18.41 -10.68
N MET A 479 -5.69 18.95 -9.46
CA MET A 479 -6.23 18.30 -8.26
C MET A 479 -6.82 19.32 -7.28
N ASN A 480 -7.61 18.81 -6.34
CA ASN A 480 -8.00 19.53 -5.15
C ASN A 480 -7.26 18.97 -3.95
N LEU A 481 -6.69 19.85 -3.13
CA LEU A 481 -5.94 19.50 -1.93
C LEU A 481 -6.33 20.42 -0.78
N LYS A 482 -6.69 19.83 0.36
CA LYS A 482 -6.81 20.52 1.63
C LYS A 482 -5.55 20.35 2.46
N TYR A 483 -5.16 21.41 3.13
CA TYR A 483 -3.98 21.45 3.99
C TYR A 483 -4.41 21.68 5.43
N PHE A 484 -4.12 20.71 6.30
CA PHE A 484 -4.45 20.78 7.72
C PHE A 484 -3.18 20.79 8.57
N LYS A 485 -3.17 21.66 9.58
CA LYS A 485 -2.12 21.71 10.62
C LYS A 485 -2.61 21.09 11.90
N THR A 486 -1.75 20.35 12.57
CA THR A 486 -2.02 19.89 13.92
C THR A 486 -1.87 21.05 14.90
N ASP A 487 -2.90 21.28 15.70
CA ASP A 487 -2.94 22.19 16.83
C ASP A 487 -3.46 21.45 18.07
N PHE A 488 -3.53 22.09 19.22
CA PHE A 488 -3.84 21.41 20.48
C PHE A 488 -4.84 22.18 21.32
N VAL A 489 -5.78 21.45 21.90
CA VAL A 489 -6.66 21.93 23.00
C VAL A 489 -6.12 21.41 24.32
N VAL A 490 -5.80 22.32 25.25
CA VAL A 490 -5.28 21.97 26.58
C VAL A 490 -6.44 21.55 27.48
N LYS A 491 -6.43 20.27 27.95
CA LYS A 491 -7.54 19.70 28.74
C LYS A 491 -7.84 20.46 30.04
N GLU A 492 -6.80 20.94 30.72
CA GLU A 492 -6.95 21.67 32.02
C GLU A 492 -7.64 23.02 31.89
N GLU A 493 -7.61 23.63 30.69
CA GLU A 493 -8.27 24.92 30.45
C GLU A 493 -9.79 24.79 30.32
N PHE A 494 -10.27 23.58 29.99
CA PHE A 494 -11.67 23.30 29.68
C PHE A 494 -12.16 22.08 30.47
N PRO A 495 -12.53 22.22 31.76
CA PRO A 495 -13.04 21.09 32.53
C PRO A 495 -14.42 20.62 32.04
N ASP A 496 -14.62 19.30 32.00
CA ASP A 496 -15.88 18.60 31.71
C ASP A 496 -16.58 19.04 30.41
N VAL A 497 -17.84 19.45 30.48
CA VAL A 497 -18.69 19.81 29.34
C VAL A 497 -18.11 20.95 28.49
N SER A 498 -17.34 21.88 29.11
CA SER A 498 -16.72 22.98 28.36
C SER A 498 -15.68 22.51 27.35
N LEU A 499 -15.06 21.34 27.54
CA LEU A 499 -14.12 20.74 26.63
C LEU A 499 -14.81 20.27 25.34
N GLU A 500 -16.00 19.70 25.44
CA GLU A 500 -16.78 19.29 24.27
C GLU A 500 -17.15 20.50 23.41
N TYR A 501 -17.59 21.60 24.03
CA TYR A 501 -17.87 22.84 23.29
C TYR A 501 -16.63 23.46 22.64
N GLU A 502 -15.47 23.36 23.26
CA GLU A 502 -14.22 23.82 22.67
C GLU A 502 -13.86 22.97 21.44
N LEU A 503 -13.96 21.63 21.57
CA LEU A 503 -13.66 20.70 20.46
C LEU A 503 -14.61 20.83 19.28
N LEU A 504 -15.87 21.26 19.49
CA LEU A 504 -16.81 21.54 18.40
C LEU A 504 -16.30 22.59 17.40
N LYS A 505 -15.43 23.49 17.82
CA LYS A 505 -14.81 24.48 16.92
C LYS A 505 -13.90 23.85 15.87
N TYR A 506 -13.40 22.65 16.14
CA TYR A 506 -12.45 21.90 15.28
C TYR A 506 -13.10 20.72 14.57
N VAL A 507 -14.42 20.62 14.57
CA VAL A 507 -15.16 19.51 13.95
C VAL A 507 -15.11 19.60 12.41
N THR A 508 -15.11 20.82 11.85
CA THR A 508 -15.13 21.03 10.39
C THR A 508 -14.04 20.28 9.66
N PRO A 509 -12.74 20.38 10.00
CA PRO A 509 -11.69 19.62 9.33
C PRO A 509 -11.87 18.10 9.42
N LEU A 510 -12.43 17.59 10.52
CA LEU A 510 -12.70 16.14 10.67
C LEU A 510 -13.85 15.68 9.78
N VAL A 511 -14.91 16.50 9.63
CA VAL A 511 -16.02 16.24 8.70
C VAL A 511 -15.49 16.25 7.26
N GLU A 512 -14.71 17.25 6.89
CA GLU A 512 -14.14 17.35 5.56
C GLU A 512 -13.22 16.18 5.23
N LEU A 513 -12.39 15.79 6.20
CA LEU A 513 -11.48 14.65 6.05
C LEU A 513 -12.25 13.32 5.93
N GLU A 514 -13.25 13.08 6.77
CA GLU A 514 -14.00 11.82 6.75
C GLU A 514 -14.83 11.62 5.49
N PHE A 515 -15.43 12.71 4.98
CA PHE A 515 -16.35 12.65 3.85
C PHE A 515 -15.71 13.07 2.53
N GLY A 516 -14.44 13.51 2.54
CA GLY A 516 -13.70 13.93 1.34
C GLY A 516 -14.28 15.19 0.68
N ILE A 517 -14.85 16.11 1.47
CA ILE A 517 -15.62 17.26 1.01
C ILE A 517 -14.95 18.59 1.32
N ASP A 518 -15.50 19.68 0.77
CA ASP A 518 -15.13 21.05 1.11
C ASP A 518 -16.36 21.81 1.60
N ILE A 519 -16.29 22.34 2.81
CA ILE A 519 -17.37 23.15 3.43
C ILE A 519 -17.58 24.48 2.70
N THR A 520 -16.63 24.96 1.91
CA THR A 520 -16.82 26.15 1.07
C THR A 520 -17.75 25.89 -0.11
N ASN A 521 -18.05 24.62 -0.42
CA ASN A 521 -19.12 24.26 -1.33
C ASN A 521 -20.47 24.65 -0.70
N PRO A 522 -21.24 25.57 -1.29
CA PRO A 522 -22.51 26.03 -0.72
C PRO A 522 -23.56 24.93 -0.55
N LYS A 523 -23.39 23.77 -1.20
CA LYS A 523 -24.23 22.58 -1.01
C LYS A 523 -23.85 21.75 0.22
N VAL A 524 -22.83 22.15 0.95
CA VAL A 524 -22.39 21.48 2.19
C VAL A 524 -22.43 22.50 3.31
N GLN A 525 -23.16 22.21 4.37
CA GLN A 525 -23.29 23.10 5.51
C GLN A 525 -23.08 22.33 6.82
N ILE A 526 -22.53 22.99 7.83
CA ILE A 526 -22.38 22.41 9.19
C ILE A 526 -23.26 23.22 10.14
N VAL A 527 -24.02 22.51 10.97
CA VAL A 527 -24.93 23.06 11.98
C VAL A 527 -24.58 22.45 13.32
N LEU A 528 -24.05 23.26 14.23
CA LEU A 528 -23.56 22.81 15.55
C LEU A 528 -24.52 23.13 16.69
N ASN A 529 -25.50 24.04 16.50
CA ASN A 529 -26.49 24.42 17.50
C ASN A 529 -27.81 24.87 16.84
N ASP A 530 -28.85 25.01 17.69
CA ASP A 530 -30.21 25.35 17.27
C ASP A 530 -30.26 26.72 16.58
N GLU A 531 -29.53 27.71 17.12
CA GLU A 531 -29.50 29.10 16.60
C GLU A 531 -28.96 29.14 15.14
N GLN A 532 -27.99 28.31 14.81
CA GLN A 532 -27.46 28.20 13.44
C GLN A 532 -28.52 27.64 12.50
N LEU A 533 -29.27 26.60 12.90
CA LEU A 533 -30.34 26.04 12.08
C LEU A 533 -31.45 27.04 11.86
N GLU A 534 -31.89 27.73 12.93
CA GLU A 534 -32.92 28.76 12.89
C GLU A 534 -32.51 29.89 11.93
N SER A 535 -31.29 30.40 12.07
CA SER A 535 -30.72 31.43 11.18
C SER A 535 -30.71 31.02 9.71
N LEU A 536 -30.31 29.76 9.39
CA LEU A 536 -30.31 29.26 8.02
C LEU A 536 -31.71 29.17 7.40
N VAL A 537 -32.71 28.78 8.21
CA VAL A 537 -34.13 28.68 7.80
C VAL A 537 -34.72 30.09 7.61
N GLU A 538 -34.61 30.97 8.60
CA GLU A 538 -35.18 32.32 8.56
C GLU A 538 -34.60 33.18 7.43
N ASN A 539 -33.30 33.08 7.19
CA ASN A 539 -32.62 33.85 6.16
C ASN A 539 -32.69 33.22 4.75
N ASN A 540 -33.42 32.10 4.58
CA ASN A 540 -33.51 31.35 3.32
C ASN A 540 -32.13 30.97 2.74
N GLN A 541 -31.18 30.59 3.59
CA GLN A 541 -29.82 30.23 3.20
C GLN A 541 -29.64 28.72 2.95
N LEU A 542 -30.70 27.94 3.10
CA LEU A 542 -30.73 26.52 2.77
C LEU A 542 -30.80 26.30 1.27
N ILE A 543 -29.94 25.43 0.75
CA ILE A 543 -29.82 25.14 -0.68
C ILE A 543 -30.50 23.80 -1.02
N SER A 544 -31.34 23.78 -2.03
CA SER A 544 -32.00 22.56 -2.48
C SER A 544 -30.99 21.49 -2.95
N ASN A 545 -31.25 20.24 -2.58
CA ASN A 545 -30.41 19.07 -2.88
C ASN A 545 -28.98 19.19 -2.26
N SER A 546 -28.86 19.84 -1.12
CA SER A 546 -27.62 19.96 -0.35
C SER A 546 -27.51 18.88 0.77
N THR A 547 -26.36 18.84 1.42
CA THR A 547 -26.12 18.03 2.63
C THR A 547 -25.82 18.95 3.80
N ILE A 548 -26.48 18.72 4.94
CA ILE A 548 -26.21 19.38 6.21
C ILE A 548 -25.61 18.36 7.16
N PHE A 549 -24.41 18.65 7.67
CA PHE A 549 -23.81 17.92 8.79
C PHE A 549 -24.26 18.58 10.08
N MET A 550 -24.99 17.83 10.91
CA MET A 550 -25.70 18.39 12.06
C MET A 550 -25.25 17.73 13.35
N HIS A 551 -25.00 18.55 14.38
CA HIS A 551 -24.75 18.04 15.73
C HIS A 551 -25.95 17.23 16.24
N PRO A 552 -25.75 16.08 16.92
CA PRO A 552 -26.84 15.23 17.40
C PRO A 552 -27.89 15.94 18.26
N ASP A 553 -27.47 16.87 19.06
CA ASP A 553 -28.32 17.60 20.04
C ASP A 553 -29.10 18.76 19.42
N VAL A 554 -28.91 19.06 18.13
CA VAL A 554 -29.70 20.12 17.45
C VAL A 554 -31.14 19.68 17.34
N PHE A 555 -31.99 20.44 18.03
CA PHE A 555 -33.44 20.23 18.00
C PHE A 555 -34.03 20.79 16.71
N ARG A 556 -34.89 20.00 16.06
CA ARG A 556 -35.62 20.40 14.86
C ARG A 556 -37.12 20.37 15.13
N ASP A 557 -37.76 21.49 14.97
CA ASP A 557 -39.21 21.55 15.04
C ASP A 557 -39.89 21.00 13.76
N ALA A 558 -41.22 20.99 13.73
CA ALA A 558 -41.98 20.43 12.62
C ALA A 558 -41.85 21.28 11.35
N GLU A 559 -41.72 22.61 11.48
CA GLU A 559 -41.61 23.54 10.35
C GLU A 559 -40.22 23.41 9.70
N GLN A 560 -39.16 23.41 10.50
CA GLN A 560 -37.78 23.16 10.05
C GLN A 560 -37.62 21.83 9.34
N ASN A 561 -38.18 20.74 9.91
CA ASN A 561 -38.16 19.45 9.25
C ASN A 561 -38.89 19.45 7.90
N GLN A 562 -40.02 20.18 7.80
CA GLN A 562 -40.74 20.29 6.52
C GLN A 562 -39.93 21.05 5.47
N VAL A 563 -39.26 22.15 5.86
CA VAL A 563 -38.38 22.91 4.96
C VAL A 563 -37.24 22.05 4.43
N LEU A 564 -36.58 21.27 5.30
CA LEU A 564 -35.50 20.36 4.89
C LEU A 564 -35.99 19.31 3.88
N LEU A 565 -37.19 18.75 4.11
CA LEU A 565 -37.80 17.78 3.20
C LEU A 565 -38.17 18.40 1.85
N ASP A 566 -38.80 19.57 1.83
CA ASP A 566 -39.23 20.27 0.61
C ASP A 566 -38.04 20.64 -0.27
N LEU A 567 -36.93 21.04 0.33
CA LEU A 567 -35.67 21.33 -0.33
C LEU A 567 -34.85 20.08 -0.65
N LYS A 568 -35.29 18.88 -0.28
CA LYS A 568 -34.56 17.62 -0.45
C LYS A 568 -33.14 17.64 0.13
N ILE A 569 -33.00 18.23 1.31
CA ILE A 569 -31.73 18.33 1.99
C ILE A 569 -31.45 17.02 2.74
N LYS A 570 -30.26 16.46 2.53
CA LYS A 570 -29.78 15.30 3.27
C LYS A 570 -29.20 15.78 4.60
N VAL A 571 -29.77 15.31 5.70
CA VAL A 571 -29.19 15.54 7.03
C VAL A 571 -28.28 14.38 7.39
N GLN A 572 -27.02 14.68 7.70
CA GLN A 572 -26.02 13.74 8.17
C GLN A 572 -25.62 14.12 9.58
N GLU A 573 -25.73 13.20 10.51
CA GLU A 573 -25.31 13.43 11.88
C GLU A 573 -23.79 13.50 11.99
N ILE A 574 -23.26 14.49 12.77
CA ILE A 574 -21.85 14.59 13.10
C ILE A 574 -21.56 13.57 14.20
N PRO A 575 -20.60 12.66 13.98
CA PRO A 575 -20.30 11.64 14.97
C PRO A 575 -19.77 12.21 16.30
N ASN A 576 -20.27 11.71 17.43
CA ASN A 576 -19.84 12.14 18.77
C ASN A 576 -18.34 11.95 19.02
N TYR A 577 -17.71 10.98 18.36
CA TYR A 577 -16.26 10.74 18.49
C TYR A 577 -15.40 11.87 17.90
N PHE A 578 -15.98 12.92 17.28
CA PHE A 578 -15.23 14.10 16.83
C PHE A 578 -15.05 15.16 17.93
N PHE A 579 -15.87 15.15 18.96
CA PHE A 579 -15.85 16.17 20.02
C PHE A 579 -16.12 15.59 21.41
N GLY A 580 -16.74 14.43 21.54
CA GLY A 580 -17.11 13.82 22.80
C GLY A 580 -15.96 13.15 23.56
N THR A 581 -16.29 12.55 24.71
CA THR A 581 -15.34 11.89 25.61
C THR A 581 -14.50 10.81 24.94
N GLU A 582 -14.99 10.19 23.88
CA GLU A 582 -14.26 9.18 23.10
C GLU A 582 -13.02 9.72 22.40
N LEU A 583 -12.96 11.04 22.13
CA LEU A 583 -11.79 11.67 21.53
C LEU A 583 -10.62 11.80 22.51
N TRP A 584 -10.92 11.97 23.81
CA TRP A 584 -9.92 12.37 24.81
C TRP A 584 -9.87 11.52 26.08
N SER A 585 -10.68 10.47 26.21
CA SER A 585 -10.77 9.64 27.42
C SER A 585 -9.83 8.42 27.44
N LYS A 586 -8.92 8.28 26.49
CA LYS A 586 -7.95 7.17 26.45
C LYS A 586 -6.61 7.56 27.01
#